data_d6cf4cecfc5c342c6b078534f9fe8d48
#
_entry.id   d6cf4cecfc5c342c6b078534f9fe8d48
#
_cell.length_a   1.000
_cell.length_b   1.000
_cell.length_c   1.000
_cell.angle_alpha   90.00
_cell.angle_beta   90.00
_cell.angle_gamma   90.00
#
_symmetry.space_group_name_H-M   'P 1'
#
loop_
_entity.id
_entity.type
_entity.pdbx_description
1 polymer ?
#
loop_
_entity_poly.entity_id
_entity_poly.type
_entity_poly.pdbx_seq_one_letter_code
_entity_poly.pdbx_strand_id
1 'polypeptide(L)'
;MEIKNSTLASDTKASHLSYIGDAKVGGNTNIGAGTIFCNYDGKNKHRTIVGDNVFVGSNTSLIAPLKIGDASIVAAGSVISRDAPSESLAIARPLQQNKIGLGKKIMLKLQKAAYKIKR
;
A
#
# COMPACT_ATOMS: atom_id res chain seq x y z
N MET A 1 9.90 -1.32 -10.66
CA MET A 1 8.64 -0.60 -10.87
C MET A 1 8.00 -1.07 -12.16
N GLU A 2 6.73 -1.33 -12.11
CA GLU A 2 5.93 -1.65 -13.30
C GLU A 2 4.77 -0.67 -13.43
N ILE A 3 4.63 -0.10 -14.62
CA ILE A 3 3.53 0.81 -14.96
C ILE A 3 2.79 0.23 -16.13
N LYS A 4 1.48 0.05 -15.98
CA LYS A 4 0.66 -0.57 -17.01
C LYS A 4 -0.65 0.19 -17.19
N ASN A 5 -0.94 0.56 -18.43
CA ASN A 5 -2.18 1.26 -18.80
C ASN A 5 -2.47 2.46 -17.88
N SER A 6 -1.45 3.30 -17.66
CA SER A 6 -1.53 4.38 -16.68
C SER A 6 -0.89 5.65 -17.18
N THR A 7 -1.34 6.77 -16.62
CA THR A 7 -0.82 8.10 -16.93
C THR A 7 -0.26 8.72 -15.66
N LEU A 8 0.99 9.19 -15.74
CA LEU A 8 1.67 9.88 -14.66
C LEU A 8 1.96 11.30 -15.09
N ALA A 9 1.44 12.29 -14.37
CA ALA A 9 1.67 13.69 -14.69
C ALA A 9 3.08 14.15 -14.32
N SER A 10 3.41 15.40 -14.66
CA SER A 10 4.74 15.97 -14.42
C SER A 10 5.13 15.95 -12.92
N ASP A 11 6.40 15.75 -12.66
CA ASP A 11 6.99 15.73 -11.32
C ASP A 11 6.39 14.67 -10.39
N THR A 12 5.79 13.64 -10.96
CA THR A 12 5.36 12.48 -10.20
C THR A 12 6.55 11.56 -9.97
N LYS A 13 6.70 11.11 -8.73
CA LYS A 13 7.76 10.17 -8.34
C LYS A 13 7.15 8.83 -7.96
N ALA A 14 7.58 7.79 -8.64
CA ALA A 14 7.21 6.42 -8.30
C ALA A 14 8.48 5.63 -8.01
N SER A 15 8.55 5.06 -6.83
CA SER A 15 9.74 4.37 -6.35
C SER A 15 9.84 2.93 -6.84
N HIS A 16 10.98 2.31 -6.61
CA HIS A 16 11.21 0.90 -6.93
C HIS A 16 10.19 -0.02 -6.26
N LEU A 17 9.94 -1.17 -6.86
CA LEU A 17 9.02 -2.19 -6.37
C LEU A 17 7.57 -1.73 -6.28
N SER A 18 7.21 -0.66 -7.00
CA SER A 18 5.81 -0.23 -7.11
C SER A 18 5.17 -0.83 -8.35
N TYR A 19 3.88 -1.14 -8.26
CA TYR A 19 3.07 -1.52 -9.40
C TYR A 19 1.95 -0.50 -9.59
N ILE A 20 1.89 0.11 -10.76
CA ILE A 20 0.85 1.08 -11.12
C ILE A 20 0.12 0.56 -12.35
N GLY A 21 -1.12 0.14 -12.15
CA GLY A 21 -1.96 -0.39 -13.22
C GLY A 21 -3.31 0.29 -13.28
N ASP A 22 -3.78 0.59 -14.48
CA ASP A 22 -5.09 1.21 -14.74
C ASP A 22 -5.32 2.45 -13.88
N ALA A 23 -4.35 3.37 -13.86
CA ALA A 23 -4.38 4.52 -12.97
C ALA A 23 -4.06 5.83 -13.69
N LYS A 24 -4.58 6.91 -13.13
CA LYS A 24 -4.19 8.28 -13.47
C LYS A 24 -3.62 8.91 -12.21
N VAL A 25 -2.38 9.36 -12.27
CA VAL A 25 -1.69 9.97 -11.14
C VAL A 25 -1.38 11.43 -11.48
N GLY A 26 -1.82 12.33 -10.62
CA GLY A 26 -1.63 13.76 -10.78
C GLY A 26 -0.19 14.21 -10.59
N GLY A 27 0.04 15.51 -10.81
CA GLY A 27 1.37 16.10 -10.76
C GLY A 27 1.90 16.25 -9.35
N ASN A 28 3.23 16.27 -9.21
CA ASN A 28 3.92 16.47 -7.93
C ASN A 28 3.45 15.50 -6.84
N THR A 29 3.11 14.28 -7.25
CA THR A 29 2.66 13.20 -6.36
C THR A 29 3.79 12.21 -6.16
N ASN A 30 3.94 11.70 -4.95
CA ASN A 30 4.94 10.71 -4.60
C ASN A 30 4.29 9.37 -4.30
N ILE A 31 4.66 8.34 -5.05
CA ILE A 31 4.21 6.97 -4.81
C ILE A 31 5.34 6.21 -4.13
N GLY A 32 5.13 5.85 -2.89
CA GLY A 32 6.14 5.16 -2.07
C GLY A 32 6.51 3.78 -2.58
N ALA A 33 7.71 3.33 -2.22
CA ALA A 33 8.20 2.02 -2.62
C ALA A 33 7.28 0.89 -2.13
N GLY A 34 7.07 -0.12 -2.96
CA GLY A 34 6.22 -1.25 -2.62
C GLY A 34 4.72 -0.96 -2.68
N THR A 35 4.32 0.21 -3.19
CA THR A 35 2.90 0.53 -3.37
C THR A 35 2.34 -0.28 -4.53
N ILE A 36 1.17 -0.88 -4.31
CA ILE A 36 0.48 -1.68 -5.30
C ILE A 36 -0.89 -1.07 -5.59
N PHE A 37 -1.13 -0.79 -6.86
CA PHE A 37 -2.46 -0.39 -7.34
C PHE A 37 -3.20 -1.67 -7.71
N CYS A 38 -4.09 -2.12 -6.81
CA CYS A 38 -4.85 -3.35 -6.99
C CYS A 38 -5.98 -3.09 -8.00
N ASN A 39 -5.71 -3.35 -9.27
CA ASN A 39 -6.59 -2.98 -10.38
C ASN A 39 -7.51 -4.10 -10.87
N TYR A 40 -7.33 -5.31 -10.37
CA TYR A 40 -8.08 -6.49 -10.85
C TYR A 40 -8.75 -7.18 -9.68
N ASP A 41 -10.06 -7.43 -9.80
CA ASP A 41 -10.87 -8.06 -8.75
C ASP A 41 -11.04 -9.57 -8.93
N GLY A 42 -10.34 -10.15 -9.90
CA GLY A 42 -10.51 -11.56 -10.29
C GLY A 42 -11.42 -11.73 -11.50
N LYS A 43 -12.12 -10.69 -11.92
CA LYS A 43 -13.02 -10.71 -13.07
C LYS A 43 -12.89 -9.47 -13.95
N ASN A 44 -12.91 -8.28 -13.36
CA ASN A 44 -12.85 -7.01 -14.07
C ASN A 44 -11.69 -6.16 -13.57
N LYS A 45 -11.16 -5.33 -14.47
CA LYS A 45 -10.18 -4.30 -14.12
C LYS A 45 -10.90 -3.03 -13.72
N HIS A 46 -10.36 -2.34 -12.72
CA HIS A 46 -10.91 -1.10 -12.20
C HIS A 46 -9.81 -0.03 -12.16
N ARG A 47 -10.24 1.23 -12.15
CA ARG A 47 -9.34 2.37 -12.26
C ARG A 47 -9.15 3.07 -10.92
N THR A 48 -7.92 3.53 -10.67
CA THR A 48 -7.58 4.38 -9.54
C THR A 48 -7.16 5.76 -10.05
N ILE A 49 -7.68 6.80 -9.41
CA ILE A 49 -7.31 8.18 -9.71
C ILE A 49 -6.69 8.79 -8.46
N VAL A 50 -5.43 9.20 -8.58
CA VAL A 50 -4.70 9.91 -7.53
C VAL A 50 -4.52 11.35 -7.98
N GLY A 51 -4.88 12.30 -7.11
CA GLY A 51 -4.82 13.72 -7.41
C GLY A 51 -3.41 14.28 -7.44
N ASP A 52 -3.33 15.61 -7.42
CA ASP A 52 -2.08 16.36 -7.38
C ASP A 52 -1.58 16.53 -5.95
N ASN A 53 -0.26 16.63 -5.79
CA ASN A 53 0.38 16.88 -4.50
C ASN A 53 0.02 15.84 -3.43
N VAL A 54 -0.12 14.59 -3.82
CA VAL A 54 -0.44 13.48 -2.91
C VAL A 54 0.84 12.77 -2.51
N PHE A 55 0.90 12.36 -1.24
CA PHE A 55 1.99 11.52 -0.75
C PHE A 55 1.42 10.17 -0.38
N VAL A 56 1.81 9.12 -1.10
CA VAL A 56 1.43 7.75 -0.79
C VAL A 56 2.61 7.07 -0.11
N GLY A 57 2.42 6.69 1.14
CA GLY A 57 3.46 6.02 1.93
C GLY A 57 3.81 4.65 1.37
N SER A 58 4.99 4.16 1.74
CA SER A 58 5.51 2.86 1.26
C SER A 58 4.64 1.69 1.67
N ASN A 59 4.67 0.63 0.86
CA ASN A 59 3.96 -0.63 1.13
C ASN A 59 2.45 -0.43 1.32
N THR A 60 1.87 0.48 0.56
CA THR A 60 0.44 0.74 0.58
C THR A 60 -0.25 -0.04 -0.53
N SER A 61 -1.44 -0.53 -0.26
CA SER A 61 -2.31 -1.14 -1.27
C SER A 61 -3.49 -0.22 -1.55
N LEU A 62 -3.63 0.20 -2.80
CA LEU A 62 -4.75 1.02 -3.26
C LEU A 62 -5.70 0.15 -4.06
N ILE A 63 -6.88 -0.09 -3.54
CA ILE A 63 -7.84 -1.02 -4.14
C ILE A 63 -8.83 -0.26 -5.01
N ALA A 64 -8.72 -0.46 -6.32
CA ALA A 64 -9.61 0.16 -7.30
C ALA A 64 -11.02 -0.48 -7.27
N PRO A 65 -12.08 0.24 -7.62
CA PRO A 65 -12.10 1.65 -8.03
C PRO A 65 -11.86 2.59 -6.86
N LEU A 66 -11.05 3.62 -7.06
CA LEU A 66 -10.60 4.45 -5.95
C LEU A 66 -10.23 5.85 -6.45
N LYS A 67 -10.53 6.87 -5.63
CA LYS A 67 -10.09 8.25 -5.84
C LYS A 67 -9.41 8.76 -4.59
N ILE A 68 -8.19 9.25 -4.74
CA ILE A 68 -7.46 9.94 -3.68
C ILE A 68 -7.40 11.42 -4.07
N GLY A 69 -8.01 12.28 -3.27
CA GLY A 69 -8.09 13.70 -3.54
C GLY A 69 -6.75 14.42 -3.41
N ASP A 70 -6.69 15.64 -3.95
CA ASP A 70 -5.46 16.44 -3.96
C ASP A 70 -4.95 16.74 -2.55
N ALA A 71 -3.65 16.92 -2.43
CA ALA A 71 -2.98 17.31 -1.18
C ALA A 71 -3.25 16.35 -0.01
N SER A 72 -3.49 15.07 -0.30
CA SER A 72 -3.73 14.05 0.71
C SER A 72 -2.45 13.27 1.02
N ILE A 73 -2.43 12.68 2.22
CA ILE A 73 -1.39 11.76 2.64
C ILE A 73 -2.03 10.40 2.90
N VAL A 74 -1.47 9.36 2.31
CA VAL A 74 -1.84 7.98 2.61
C VAL A 74 -0.73 7.39 3.49
N ALA A 75 -1.09 6.96 4.69
CA ALA A 75 -0.13 6.43 5.64
C ALA A 75 0.50 5.13 5.13
N ALA A 76 1.81 4.99 5.34
CA ALA A 76 2.54 3.79 4.92
C ALA A 76 1.92 2.51 5.49
N GLY A 77 1.91 1.46 4.70
CA GLY A 77 1.37 0.17 5.11
C GLY A 77 -0.15 0.10 5.17
N SER A 78 -0.85 1.11 4.67
CA SER A 78 -2.32 1.13 4.66
C SER A 78 -2.90 0.32 3.52
N VAL A 79 -4.11 -0.19 3.73
CA VAL A 79 -4.94 -0.81 2.69
C VAL A 79 -6.15 0.11 2.48
N ILE A 80 -6.14 0.85 1.38
CA ILE A 80 -7.15 1.86 1.10
C ILE A 80 -8.18 1.29 0.13
N SER A 81 -9.42 1.19 0.58
CA SER A 81 -10.53 0.63 -0.22
C SER A 81 -11.68 1.62 -0.41
N ARG A 82 -11.59 2.81 0.16
CA ARG A 82 -12.59 3.86 0.02
C ARG A 82 -11.93 5.15 -0.38
N ASP A 83 -12.65 5.99 -1.12
CA ASP A 83 -12.16 7.28 -1.57
C ASP A 83 -11.69 8.15 -0.40
N ALA A 84 -10.59 8.85 -0.62
CA ALA A 84 -10.08 9.83 0.33
C ALA A 84 -10.36 11.23 -0.21
N PRO A 85 -11.12 12.06 0.53
CA PRO A 85 -11.33 13.46 0.12
C PRO A 85 -10.01 14.24 0.09
N SER A 86 -10.00 15.33 -0.66
CA SER A 86 -8.82 16.20 -0.72
C SER A 86 -8.40 16.67 0.69
N GLU A 87 -7.09 16.84 0.87
CA GLU A 87 -6.49 17.31 2.10
C GLU A 87 -6.67 16.35 3.29
N SER A 88 -6.91 15.07 3.02
CA SER A 88 -7.09 14.05 4.05
C SER A 88 -5.80 13.34 4.40
N LEU A 89 -5.76 12.85 5.64
CA LEU A 89 -4.82 11.79 6.02
C LEU A 89 -5.60 10.47 6.05
N ALA A 90 -5.34 9.60 5.09
CA ALA A 90 -6.00 8.30 5.01
C ALA A 90 -5.13 7.23 5.68
N ILE A 91 -5.66 6.60 6.71
CA ILE A 91 -4.97 5.54 7.46
C ILE A 91 -5.89 4.34 7.54
N ALA A 92 -5.40 3.19 7.10
CA ALA A 92 -6.14 1.93 7.20
C ALA A 92 -5.16 0.80 7.49
N ARG A 93 -4.74 0.73 8.74
CA ARG A 93 -3.81 -0.28 9.24
C ARG A 93 -4.12 -0.57 10.70
N PRO A 94 -3.87 -1.80 11.19
CA PRO A 94 -4.15 -2.14 12.58
C PRO A 94 -3.24 -1.39 13.54
N LEU A 95 -3.73 -1.12 14.75
CA LEU A 95 -2.88 -0.61 15.82
C LEU A 95 -1.89 -1.68 16.25
N GLN A 96 -0.66 -1.26 16.50
CA GLN A 96 0.37 -2.16 16.99
C GLN A 96 0.00 -2.67 18.38
N GLN A 97 0.16 -3.97 18.59
CA GLN A 97 0.00 -4.60 19.91
C GLN A 97 1.33 -5.23 20.30
N ASN A 98 1.81 -4.89 21.48
CA ASN A 98 3.02 -5.48 22.03
C ASN A 98 2.62 -6.48 23.12
N LYS A 99 2.68 -7.76 22.80
CA LYS A 99 2.34 -8.82 23.73
C LYS A 99 3.62 -9.29 24.42
N ILE A 100 3.89 -8.72 25.59
CA ILE A 100 5.14 -8.89 26.32
C ILE A 100 5.32 -10.36 26.73
N GLY A 101 6.51 -10.89 26.41
CA GLY A 101 6.86 -12.29 26.71
C GLY A 101 6.37 -13.31 25.67
N LEU A 102 5.40 -12.94 24.85
CA LEU A 102 4.83 -13.90 23.90
C LEU A 102 5.82 -14.27 22.79
N GLY A 103 6.62 -13.34 22.33
CA GLY A 103 7.63 -13.61 21.29
C GLY A 103 8.62 -14.69 21.74
N LYS A 104 9.16 -14.56 22.94
CA LYS A 104 10.09 -15.55 23.52
C LYS A 104 9.42 -16.91 23.68
N LYS A 105 8.17 -16.93 24.14
CA LYS A 105 7.40 -18.16 24.31
C LYS A 105 7.20 -18.90 22.99
N ILE A 106 6.87 -18.18 21.93
CA ILE A 106 6.69 -18.74 20.58
C ILE A 106 8.02 -19.29 20.07
N MET A 107 9.11 -18.54 20.19
CA MET A 107 10.43 -18.97 19.73
C MET A 107 10.88 -20.25 20.43
N LEU A 108 10.64 -20.39 21.74
CA LEU A 108 10.97 -21.60 22.47
C LEU A 108 10.17 -22.80 21.99
N LYS A 109 8.89 -22.61 21.67
CA LYS A 109 8.05 -23.69 21.09
C LYS A 109 8.57 -24.13 19.72
N LEU A 110 8.96 -23.18 18.89
CA LEU A 110 9.50 -23.48 17.55
C LEU A 110 10.83 -24.24 17.66
N GLN A 111 11.69 -23.90 18.59
CA GLN A 111 12.95 -24.60 18.82
C GLN A 111 12.70 -26.04 19.26
N LYS A 112 11.76 -26.27 20.18
CA LYS A 112 11.39 -27.62 20.60
C LYS A 112 10.83 -28.45 19.45
N ALA A 113 9.97 -27.87 18.63
CA ALA A 113 9.42 -28.55 17.46
C ALA A 113 10.50 -28.92 16.44
N ALA A 114 11.43 -27.99 16.17
CA ALA A 114 12.57 -28.25 15.28
C ALA A 114 13.48 -29.37 15.81
N TYR A 115 13.73 -29.40 17.12
CA TYR A 115 14.52 -30.47 17.75
C TYR A 115 13.86 -31.82 17.61
N LYS A 116 12.54 -31.91 17.82
CA LYS A 116 11.80 -33.15 17.66
C LYS A 116 11.82 -33.66 16.21
N ILE A 117 11.72 -32.77 15.25
CA ILE A 117 11.75 -33.13 13.82
C ILE A 117 13.12 -33.68 13.42
N LYS A 118 14.21 -33.14 13.99
CA LYS A 118 15.58 -33.57 13.68
C LYS A 118 15.97 -34.91 14.33
N ARG A 119 15.23 -35.37 15.27
CA ARG A 119 15.45 -36.67 15.91
C ARG A 119 14.86 -37.79 15.08
#